data_092deb07b09c847cb26e0acb22e6a2ca
#
_entry.id   092deb07b09c847cb26e0acb22e6a2ca
#
_cell.length_a   1.000
_cell.length_b   1.000
_cell.length_c   1.000
_cell.angle_alpha   90.00
_cell.angle_beta   90.00
_cell.angle_gamma   90.00
#
_symmetry.space_group_name_H-M   'P 1'
#
loop_
_entity.id
_entity.type
_entity.pdbx_description
1 polymer ?
#
loop_
_entity_poly.entity_id
_entity_poly.type
_entity_poly.pdbx_seq_one_letter_code
_entity_poly.pdbx_strand_id
1 'polypeptide(L)'
;MTNRSLMRALAITAAAMAMATFAGCSPKSDNAASVTASNVTLTADQLKHIRLYTVASTKWHKTVEATGAVDFDNDQSTSVLAPFSGPVSRLLVSPGERVKKGQALAVVDSPDFAAAVDAYRKAVATAATTRRLADLDKDLVAHQGVSKREADQAETDAVGAESDRYAALQALVSLNIDPRAIDHIRKGQPLAHIEGVIRSPIAGTVVEKLITPGLFLQAGTTPAFTVADISRVWVLAQVFDSDIASISLGDSAEIALGSNRVSGTVTSIPALVNPDTRSVPVRVTVPNPGGLLKRQMYVRVLIHSRQENTGLLVPVSAILRDDENLPFVYVVQPDGSFARAHVTLGSRTGDNYDIPAGLHAGNRVVMDGGLFIQFMQSQ
;
A
#
# COMPACT_ATOMS: atom_id res chain seq x y z
N MET A 1 -19.71 26.02 65.07
CA MET A 1 -21.11 25.58 65.04
C MET A 1 -21.96 26.83 65.15
N THR A 2 -22.92 27.07 64.27
CA THR A 2 -23.81 28.25 64.12
C THR A 2 -23.40 29.15 62.95
N ASN A 3 -23.78 28.79 61.71
CA ASN A 3 -24.11 29.78 60.68
C ASN A 3 -24.57 29.12 59.31
N ARG A 4 -24.98 27.84 59.34
CA ARG A 4 -25.48 27.14 58.18
C ARG A 4 -27.00 26.89 58.13
N SER A 5 -27.69 27.22 59.22
CA SER A 5 -29.16 27.03 59.37
C SER A 5 -29.99 28.28 59.01
N LEU A 6 -29.41 29.49 59.03
CA LEU A 6 -30.15 30.72 58.71
C LEU A 6 -30.20 31.04 57.21
N MET A 7 -29.27 30.52 56.42
CA MET A 7 -29.27 30.73 54.96
C MET A 7 -30.20 29.78 54.19
N ARG A 8 -30.70 28.72 54.80
CA ARG A 8 -31.64 27.78 54.15
C ARG A 8 -33.12 28.16 54.32
N ALA A 9 -33.43 29.02 55.26
CA ALA A 9 -34.81 29.46 55.50
C ALA A 9 -35.23 30.67 54.65
N LEU A 10 -34.27 31.47 54.14
CA LEU A 10 -34.54 32.63 53.27
C LEU A 10 -34.65 32.30 51.82
N ALA A 11 -34.21 31.09 51.34
CA ALA A 11 -34.26 30.65 49.96
C ALA A 11 -35.59 29.96 49.59
N ILE A 12 -36.41 29.58 50.59
CA ILE A 12 -37.66 28.83 50.29
C ILE A 12 -38.87 29.81 50.21
N THR A 13 -38.79 30.99 50.73
CA THR A 13 -39.88 32.01 50.66
C THR A 13 -39.82 32.86 49.35
N ALA A 14 -38.67 32.92 48.68
CA ALA A 14 -38.55 33.64 47.39
C ALA A 14 -39.00 32.80 46.18
N ALA A 15 -39.08 31.47 46.29
CA ALA A 15 -39.52 30.58 45.21
C ALA A 15 -41.03 30.41 45.10
N ALA A 16 -41.81 30.80 46.08
CA ALA A 16 -43.30 30.65 46.08
C ALA A 16 -44.06 31.85 45.53
N MET A 17 -43.40 33.00 45.26
CA MET A 17 -44.08 34.20 44.78
C MET A 17 -43.82 34.54 43.29
N ALA A 18 -43.05 33.68 42.56
CA ALA A 18 -42.74 33.85 41.15
C ALA A 18 -43.54 32.91 40.22
N MET A 19 -44.58 32.20 40.72
CA MET A 19 -45.35 31.21 39.95
C MET A 19 -46.78 31.64 39.58
N ALA A 20 -47.11 32.93 39.65
CA ALA A 20 -48.48 33.38 39.43
C ALA A 20 -48.71 34.37 38.28
N THR A 21 -47.75 34.51 37.31
CA THR A 21 -47.96 35.44 36.19
C THR A 21 -47.47 34.91 34.82
N PHE A 22 -47.70 33.61 34.52
CA PHE A 22 -47.58 33.08 33.16
C PHE A 22 -48.86 32.28 32.78
N ALA A 23 -49.99 32.93 32.85
CA ALA A 23 -51.21 32.47 32.17
C ALA A 23 -51.46 33.39 30.97
N GLY A 24 -51.19 32.89 29.74
CA GLY A 24 -51.67 33.58 28.57
C GLY A 24 -50.64 33.77 27.46
N CYS A 25 -50.27 32.68 26.77
CA CYS A 25 -50.02 32.61 25.32
C CYS A 25 -49.90 31.12 24.96
N SER A 26 -51.01 30.50 24.64
CA SER A 26 -50.97 29.26 23.82
C SER A 26 -50.33 29.62 22.49
N PRO A 27 -49.23 29.00 22.11
CA PRO A 27 -48.87 29.02 20.71
C PRO A 27 -49.98 28.28 19.97
N LYS A 28 -50.69 28.99 19.11
CA LYS A 28 -51.47 28.42 18.08
C LYS A 28 -50.57 27.41 17.37
N SER A 29 -50.81 26.14 17.57
CA SER A 29 -50.25 25.12 16.73
C SER A 29 -50.79 25.41 15.33
N ASP A 30 -49.97 26.12 14.53
CA ASP A 30 -50.08 26.00 13.12
C ASP A 30 -49.89 24.50 12.82
N ASN A 31 -51.00 23.81 12.69
CA ASN A 31 -51.07 22.61 11.89
C ASN A 31 -50.49 23.02 10.52
N ALA A 32 -49.20 22.94 10.35
CA ALA A 32 -48.61 22.76 9.06
C ALA A 32 -49.32 21.50 8.51
N ALA A 33 -50.35 21.72 7.73
CA ALA A 33 -50.95 20.67 6.94
C ALA A 33 -49.78 20.01 6.23
N SER A 34 -49.48 18.77 6.61
CA SER A 34 -48.64 17.93 5.79
C SER A 34 -49.35 17.92 4.42
N VAL A 35 -48.81 18.68 3.49
CA VAL A 35 -49.26 18.67 2.10
C VAL A 35 -48.91 17.27 1.63
N THR A 36 -49.90 16.38 1.73
CA THR A 36 -49.83 15.06 1.11
C THR A 36 -49.73 15.37 -0.36
N ALA A 37 -48.57 15.19 -0.94
CA ALA A 37 -48.30 15.46 -2.33
C ALA A 37 -49.37 14.73 -3.16
N SER A 38 -50.29 15.48 -3.80
CA SER A 38 -51.35 14.87 -4.60
C SER A 38 -50.75 14.09 -5.76
N ASN A 39 -51.30 12.92 -6.05
CA ASN A 39 -50.85 12.12 -7.19
C ASN A 39 -51.07 12.94 -8.48
N VAL A 40 -50.09 12.89 -9.37
CA VAL A 40 -50.14 13.61 -10.65
C VAL A 40 -50.74 12.69 -11.72
N THR A 41 -51.76 13.15 -12.43
CA THR A 41 -52.30 12.45 -13.59
C THR A 41 -51.84 13.18 -14.86
N LEU A 42 -51.26 12.45 -15.80
CA LEU A 42 -50.73 12.98 -17.05
C LEU A 42 -51.70 12.67 -18.23
N THR A 43 -51.74 13.57 -19.19
CA THR A 43 -52.47 13.35 -20.47
C THR A 43 -51.69 12.35 -21.36
N ALA A 44 -52.37 11.78 -22.37
CA ALA A 44 -51.77 10.82 -23.29
C ALA A 44 -50.55 11.39 -24.04
N ASP A 45 -50.53 12.69 -24.34
CA ASP A 45 -49.39 13.34 -24.99
C ASP A 45 -48.23 13.57 -24.04
N GLN A 46 -48.49 13.88 -22.79
CA GLN A 46 -47.46 14.03 -21.74
C GLN A 46 -46.79 12.70 -21.42
N LEU A 47 -47.51 11.58 -21.44
CA LEU A 47 -47.01 10.25 -21.25
C LEU A 47 -45.95 9.82 -22.28
N LYS A 48 -45.99 10.40 -23.50
CA LYS A 48 -44.97 10.12 -24.54
C LYS A 48 -43.55 10.58 -24.17
N HIS A 49 -43.46 11.53 -23.24
CA HIS A 49 -42.19 12.07 -22.75
C HIS A 49 -41.65 11.35 -21.49
N ILE A 50 -42.37 10.34 -21.02
CA ILE A 50 -42.03 9.59 -19.82
C ILE A 50 -41.53 8.22 -20.21
N ARG A 51 -40.39 7.84 -19.65
CA ARG A 51 -39.89 6.46 -19.70
C ARG A 51 -40.06 5.81 -18.35
N LEU A 52 -40.60 4.60 -18.36
CA LEU A 52 -40.84 3.81 -17.17
C LEU A 52 -39.83 2.69 -17.07
N TYR A 53 -39.40 2.42 -15.85
CA TYR A 53 -38.55 1.30 -15.49
C TYR A 53 -39.30 0.40 -14.50
N THR A 54 -39.28 -0.92 -14.74
CA THR A 54 -39.90 -1.88 -13.80
C THR A 54 -38.80 -2.36 -12.85
N VAL A 55 -39.00 -2.08 -11.57
CA VAL A 55 -38.07 -2.47 -10.50
C VAL A 55 -38.11 -3.99 -10.31
N ALA A 56 -36.96 -4.63 -10.49
CA ALA A 56 -36.82 -6.06 -10.30
C ALA A 56 -35.74 -6.35 -9.25
N SER A 57 -35.94 -7.44 -8.51
CA SER A 57 -34.89 -7.96 -7.66
C SER A 57 -33.78 -8.52 -8.54
N THR A 58 -32.60 -7.92 -8.46
CA THR A 58 -31.45 -8.23 -9.32
C THR A 58 -30.25 -8.57 -8.47
N LYS A 59 -29.47 -9.57 -8.91
CA LYS A 59 -28.16 -9.87 -8.34
C LYS A 59 -27.14 -8.89 -8.88
N TRP A 60 -26.30 -8.37 -8.01
CA TRP A 60 -25.30 -7.38 -8.38
C TRP A 60 -24.06 -7.48 -7.50
N HIS A 61 -22.93 -6.96 -7.99
CA HIS A 61 -21.68 -6.89 -7.27
C HIS A 61 -21.34 -5.44 -6.95
N LYS A 62 -20.98 -5.21 -5.70
CA LYS A 62 -20.56 -3.87 -5.27
C LYS A 62 -19.22 -3.53 -5.90
N THR A 63 -19.12 -2.31 -6.43
CA THR A 63 -17.85 -1.71 -6.85
C THR A 63 -17.44 -0.65 -5.84
N VAL A 64 -16.28 -0.81 -5.24
CA VAL A 64 -15.72 0.14 -4.29
C VAL A 64 -14.69 1.01 -5.02
N GLU A 65 -14.93 2.32 -4.99
CA GLU A 65 -14.02 3.29 -5.57
C GLU A 65 -13.09 3.85 -4.48
N ALA A 66 -11.79 3.83 -4.75
CA ALA A 66 -10.76 4.32 -3.84
C ALA A 66 -9.66 5.06 -4.59
N THR A 67 -8.97 5.95 -3.92
CA THR A 67 -7.70 6.50 -4.40
C THR A 67 -6.56 5.63 -3.88
N GLY A 68 -5.65 5.25 -4.77
CA GLY A 68 -4.48 4.45 -4.42
C GLY A 68 -3.18 5.17 -4.72
N ALA A 69 -2.17 4.92 -3.91
CA ALA A 69 -0.79 5.29 -4.18
C ALA A 69 -0.01 4.08 -4.68
N VAL A 70 0.75 4.25 -5.75
CA VAL A 70 1.63 3.20 -6.28
C VAL A 70 2.88 3.11 -5.44
N ASP A 71 3.26 1.90 -5.05
CA ASP A 71 4.53 1.60 -4.38
C ASP A 71 5.20 0.39 -5.02
N PHE A 72 6.49 0.20 -4.72
CA PHE A 72 7.18 -1.01 -5.15
C PHE A 72 6.72 -2.22 -4.35
N ASP A 73 6.88 -3.39 -4.95
CA ASP A 73 6.84 -4.64 -4.21
C ASP A 73 8.08 -4.71 -3.30
N ASN A 74 7.89 -4.47 -2.00
CA ASN A 74 8.98 -4.43 -1.03
C ASN A 74 9.68 -5.79 -0.90
N ASP A 75 9.01 -6.89 -1.25
CA ASP A 75 9.59 -8.23 -1.28
C ASP A 75 10.52 -8.41 -2.50
N GLN A 76 10.39 -7.55 -3.51
CA GLN A 76 11.16 -7.54 -4.76
C GLN A 76 12.04 -6.28 -4.89
N SER A 77 12.25 -5.55 -3.80
CA SER A 77 13.08 -4.34 -3.78
C SER A 77 14.13 -4.42 -2.69
N THR A 78 15.26 -3.76 -2.89
CA THR A 78 16.33 -3.69 -1.89
C THR A 78 17.04 -2.35 -1.93
N SER A 79 17.33 -1.84 -0.74
CA SER A 79 18.28 -0.75 -0.57
C SER A 79 19.69 -1.33 -0.51
N VAL A 80 20.51 -0.99 -1.47
CA VAL A 80 21.91 -1.42 -1.56
C VAL A 80 22.75 -0.51 -0.66
N LEU A 81 23.15 -1.01 0.49
CA LEU A 81 24.06 -0.30 1.40
C LEU A 81 25.50 -0.42 0.92
N ALA A 82 26.32 0.57 1.26
CA ALA A 82 27.78 0.50 1.04
C ALA A 82 28.40 -0.60 1.93
N PRO A 83 29.06 -1.61 1.37
CA PRO A 83 29.64 -2.70 2.17
C PRO A 83 30.97 -2.30 2.84
N PHE A 84 31.56 -1.18 2.45
CA PHE A 84 32.82 -0.65 2.96
C PHE A 84 32.83 0.87 2.98
N SER A 85 33.71 1.47 3.79
CA SER A 85 33.86 2.92 3.91
C SER A 85 34.84 3.46 2.87
N GLY A 86 34.61 4.71 2.43
CA GLY A 86 35.50 5.41 1.51
C GLY A 86 34.78 6.36 0.56
N PRO A 87 35.50 7.22 -0.19
CA PRO A 87 34.91 8.10 -1.18
C PRO A 87 34.48 7.31 -2.44
N VAL A 88 33.36 7.72 -3.03
CA VAL A 88 32.89 7.22 -4.33
C VAL A 88 33.82 7.69 -5.44
N SER A 89 34.51 6.77 -6.09
CA SER A 89 35.40 7.08 -7.22
C SER A 89 34.61 7.26 -8.51
N ARG A 90 33.75 6.29 -8.85
CA ARG A 90 32.98 6.31 -10.09
C ARG A 90 31.60 5.68 -9.92
N LEU A 91 30.63 6.21 -10.65
CA LEU A 91 29.29 5.61 -10.81
C LEU A 91 29.26 4.86 -12.14
N LEU A 92 28.71 3.64 -12.13
CA LEU A 92 28.67 2.76 -13.32
C LEU A 92 27.26 2.62 -13.89
N VAL A 93 26.25 3.07 -13.16
CA VAL A 93 24.84 2.94 -13.55
C VAL A 93 24.07 4.24 -13.28
N SER A 94 22.96 4.40 -13.99
CA SER A 94 22.04 5.54 -13.85
C SER A 94 20.64 5.06 -13.40
N PRO A 95 19.83 5.93 -12.77
CA PRO A 95 18.43 5.65 -12.50
C PRO A 95 17.67 5.30 -13.78
N GLY A 96 16.82 4.26 -13.71
CA GLY A 96 16.09 3.70 -14.85
C GLY A 96 16.82 2.56 -15.58
N GLU A 97 18.10 2.33 -15.31
CA GLU A 97 18.87 1.27 -15.93
C GLU A 97 18.55 -0.10 -15.33
N ARG A 98 18.45 -1.13 -16.18
CA ARG A 98 18.28 -2.52 -15.75
C ARG A 98 19.62 -3.13 -15.36
N VAL A 99 19.67 -3.78 -14.21
CA VAL A 99 20.87 -4.43 -13.69
C VAL A 99 20.62 -5.90 -13.39
N LYS A 100 21.66 -6.71 -13.52
CA LYS A 100 21.66 -8.12 -13.16
C LYS A 100 22.15 -8.27 -11.72
N LYS A 101 21.78 -9.37 -11.06
CA LYS A 101 22.37 -9.77 -9.78
C LYS A 101 23.91 -9.86 -9.92
N GLY A 102 24.63 -9.21 -9.00
CA GLY A 102 26.10 -9.13 -9.02
C GLY A 102 26.68 -8.05 -9.95
N GLN A 103 25.86 -7.34 -10.72
CA GLN A 103 26.35 -6.26 -11.59
C GLN A 103 26.92 -5.10 -10.75
N ALA A 104 28.06 -4.56 -11.20
CA ALA A 104 28.71 -3.41 -10.57
C ALA A 104 27.85 -2.14 -10.74
N LEU A 105 27.63 -1.41 -9.65
CA LEU A 105 26.86 -0.17 -9.59
C LEU A 105 27.74 1.05 -9.40
N ALA A 106 28.74 0.96 -8.53
CA ALA A 106 29.68 2.03 -8.24
C ALA A 106 31.04 1.45 -7.80
N VAL A 107 32.05 2.29 -7.92
CA VAL A 107 33.41 2.03 -7.47
C VAL A 107 33.75 2.98 -6.33
N VAL A 108 34.38 2.47 -5.28
CA VAL A 108 34.72 3.19 -4.05
C VAL A 108 36.19 2.95 -3.73
N ASP A 109 36.93 3.99 -3.42
CA ASP A 109 38.29 3.91 -2.94
C ASP A 109 38.26 3.61 -1.44
N SER A 110 38.37 2.32 -1.09
CA SER A 110 38.22 1.89 0.29
C SER A 110 39.54 1.38 0.91
N PRO A 111 40.02 2.02 1.98
CA PRO A 111 41.13 1.51 2.78
C PRO A 111 40.76 0.18 3.44
N ASP A 112 39.49 -0.02 3.86
CA ASP A 112 39.04 -1.27 4.51
C ASP A 112 39.11 -2.44 3.53
N PHE A 113 38.79 -2.20 2.26
CA PHE A 113 38.94 -3.20 1.21
C PHE A 113 40.39 -3.58 0.97
N ALA A 114 41.30 -2.60 0.89
CA ALA A 114 42.72 -2.81 0.73
C ALA A 114 43.29 -3.62 1.92
N ALA A 115 42.92 -3.25 3.14
CA ALA A 115 43.35 -3.95 4.35
C ALA A 115 42.86 -5.41 4.38
N ALA A 116 41.60 -5.68 3.97
CA ALA A 116 41.08 -7.05 3.90
C ALA A 116 41.82 -7.91 2.85
N VAL A 117 42.17 -7.34 1.70
CA VAL A 117 42.99 -8.01 0.66
C VAL A 117 44.36 -8.37 1.21
N ASP A 118 45.03 -7.44 1.87
CA ASP A 118 46.35 -7.64 2.42
C ASP A 118 46.35 -8.66 3.56
N ALA A 119 45.34 -8.65 4.44
CA ALA A 119 45.13 -9.66 5.49
C ALA A 119 44.98 -11.07 4.89
N TYR A 120 44.18 -11.22 3.83
CA TYR A 120 43.99 -12.50 3.15
C TYR A 120 45.30 -12.99 2.48
N ARG A 121 46.02 -12.10 1.78
CA ARG A 121 47.33 -12.42 1.18
C ARG A 121 48.33 -12.94 2.21
N LYS A 122 48.41 -12.26 3.36
CA LYS A 122 49.27 -12.66 4.48
C LYS A 122 48.84 -14.02 5.02
N ALA A 123 47.56 -14.24 5.25
CA ALA A 123 47.02 -15.50 5.76
C ALA A 123 47.31 -16.69 4.80
N VAL A 124 47.14 -16.47 3.48
CA VAL A 124 47.46 -17.47 2.44
C VAL A 124 48.95 -17.85 2.50
N ALA A 125 49.84 -16.86 2.57
CA ALA A 125 51.29 -17.11 2.64
C ALA A 125 51.70 -17.85 3.94
N THR A 126 51.09 -17.45 5.07
CA THR A 126 51.36 -18.12 6.38
C THR A 126 50.86 -19.57 6.35
N ALA A 127 49.61 -19.82 5.92
CA ALA A 127 49.07 -21.17 5.84
C ALA A 127 49.88 -22.09 4.91
N ALA A 128 50.31 -21.59 3.77
CA ALA A 128 51.18 -22.37 2.86
C ALA A 128 52.54 -22.70 3.47
N THR A 129 53.09 -21.76 4.24
CA THR A 129 54.40 -21.96 4.88
C THR A 129 54.32 -22.95 6.06
N THR A 130 53.35 -22.76 6.96
CA THR A 130 53.15 -23.64 8.12
C THR A 130 52.76 -25.05 7.69
N ARG A 131 51.93 -25.23 6.68
CA ARG A 131 51.59 -26.54 6.12
C ARG A 131 52.83 -27.24 5.59
N ARG A 132 53.67 -26.56 4.80
CA ARG A 132 54.92 -27.14 4.28
C ARG A 132 55.87 -27.53 5.39
N LEU A 133 55.97 -26.76 6.48
CA LEU A 133 56.78 -27.10 7.64
C LEU A 133 56.23 -28.32 8.37
N ALA A 134 54.94 -28.39 8.61
CA ALA A 134 54.28 -29.54 9.23
C ALA A 134 54.47 -30.84 8.40
N ASP A 135 54.34 -30.76 7.07
CA ASP A 135 54.59 -31.90 6.19
C ASP A 135 56.09 -32.36 6.24
N LEU A 136 56.98 -31.38 6.31
CA LEU A 136 58.45 -31.68 6.45
C LEU A 136 58.77 -32.33 7.80
N ASP A 137 58.27 -31.78 8.92
CA ASP A 137 58.45 -32.28 10.25
C ASP A 137 57.86 -33.69 10.42
N LYS A 138 56.69 -33.94 9.81
CA LYS A 138 56.06 -35.27 9.76
C LYS A 138 56.99 -36.30 9.09
N ASP A 139 57.65 -35.95 8.01
CA ASP A 139 58.61 -36.78 7.31
C ASP A 139 59.86 -36.99 8.16
N LEU A 140 60.37 -35.95 8.84
CA LEU A 140 61.55 -35.99 9.70
C LEU A 140 61.33 -36.84 10.94
N VAL A 141 60.11 -36.92 11.51
CA VAL A 141 59.82 -37.87 12.62
C VAL A 141 60.07 -39.30 12.20
N ALA A 142 59.74 -39.72 10.98
CA ALA A 142 59.97 -41.07 10.49
C ALA A 142 61.49 -41.41 10.41
N HIS A 143 62.32 -40.39 10.28
CA HIS A 143 63.79 -40.51 10.21
C HIS A 143 64.48 -40.04 11.50
N GLN A 144 63.75 -39.87 12.61
CA GLN A 144 64.27 -39.41 13.92
C GLN A 144 64.96 -38.03 13.86
N GLY A 145 64.64 -37.21 12.88
CA GLY A 145 65.26 -35.88 12.72
C GLY A 145 64.62 -34.82 13.63
N VAL A 146 63.35 -35.00 14.03
CA VAL A 146 62.66 -34.15 15.01
C VAL A 146 61.84 -34.98 15.98
N SER A 147 61.47 -34.43 17.12
CA SER A 147 60.63 -35.11 18.09
C SER A 147 59.14 -35.13 17.62
N LYS A 148 58.42 -36.16 18.05
CA LYS A 148 56.93 -36.20 17.76
C LYS A 148 56.21 -34.98 18.28
N ARG A 149 56.63 -34.43 19.43
CA ARG A 149 56.02 -33.22 20.00
C ARG A 149 56.20 -32.00 19.09
N GLU A 150 57.34 -31.84 18.45
CA GLU A 150 57.63 -30.75 17.50
C GLU A 150 56.77 -30.91 16.27
N ALA A 151 56.62 -32.09 15.69
CA ALA A 151 55.75 -32.35 14.56
C ALA A 151 54.29 -32.13 14.93
N ASP A 152 53.79 -32.54 16.09
CA ASP A 152 52.45 -32.30 16.58
C ASP A 152 52.17 -30.78 16.76
N GLN A 153 53.20 -30.04 17.21
CA GLN A 153 53.11 -28.57 17.31
C GLN A 153 53.04 -27.92 15.92
N ALA A 154 53.90 -28.34 14.99
CA ALA A 154 53.87 -27.82 13.61
C ALA A 154 52.53 -28.11 12.90
N GLU A 155 51.92 -29.28 13.13
CA GLU A 155 50.60 -29.60 12.62
C GLU A 155 49.53 -28.70 13.25
N THR A 156 49.58 -28.43 14.56
CA THR A 156 48.68 -27.52 15.25
C THR A 156 48.79 -26.10 14.69
N ASP A 157 50.00 -25.61 14.47
CA ASP A 157 50.27 -24.29 13.90
C ASP A 157 49.73 -24.19 12.44
N ALA A 158 49.90 -25.26 11.66
CA ALA A 158 49.37 -25.34 10.30
C ALA A 158 47.82 -25.29 10.28
N VAL A 159 47.17 -26.03 11.17
CA VAL A 159 45.68 -25.99 11.30
C VAL A 159 45.22 -24.62 11.76
N GLY A 160 45.93 -23.96 12.71
CA GLY A 160 45.62 -22.60 13.13
C GLY A 160 45.72 -21.59 11.98
N ALA A 161 46.82 -21.62 11.22
CA ALA A 161 47.06 -20.75 10.08
C ALA A 161 46.03 -20.99 8.94
N GLU A 162 45.57 -22.22 8.74
CA GLU A 162 44.51 -22.53 7.77
C GLU A 162 43.18 -21.97 8.24
N SER A 163 42.89 -22.02 9.53
CA SER A 163 41.68 -21.39 10.11
C SER A 163 41.68 -19.86 9.93
N ASP A 164 42.84 -19.21 10.15
CA ASP A 164 43.03 -17.79 9.93
C ASP A 164 42.84 -17.41 8.45
N ARG A 165 43.38 -18.22 7.54
CA ARG A 165 43.18 -18.06 6.09
C ARG A 165 41.69 -18.13 5.72
N TYR A 166 40.96 -19.08 6.31
CA TYR A 166 39.53 -19.22 6.08
C TYR A 166 38.75 -18.02 6.62
N ALA A 167 39.09 -17.54 7.81
CA ALA A 167 38.47 -16.35 8.40
C ALA A 167 38.70 -15.09 7.52
N ALA A 168 39.94 -14.89 7.05
CA ALA A 168 40.25 -13.77 6.15
C ALA A 168 39.53 -13.89 4.79
N LEU A 169 39.36 -15.13 4.27
CA LEU A 169 38.53 -15.36 3.07
C LEU A 169 37.09 -14.98 3.31
N GLN A 170 36.51 -15.35 4.45
CA GLN A 170 35.09 -14.97 4.77
C GLN A 170 34.92 -13.45 4.88
N ALA A 171 35.93 -12.75 5.41
CA ALA A 171 35.94 -11.29 5.43
C ALA A 171 35.86 -10.69 4.00
N LEU A 172 36.63 -11.23 3.04
CA LEU A 172 36.56 -10.80 1.64
C LEU A 172 35.21 -11.13 0.99
N VAL A 173 34.65 -12.31 1.27
CA VAL A 173 33.33 -12.71 0.75
C VAL A 173 32.23 -11.78 1.30
N SER A 174 32.28 -11.40 2.56
CA SER A 174 31.32 -10.48 3.19
C SER A 174 31.34 -9.08 2.57
N LEU A 175 32.45 -8.66 2.01
CA LEU A 175 32.58 -7.42 1.22
C LEU A 175 32.05 -7.55 -0.20
N ASN A 176 31.42 -8.67 -0.55
CA ASN A 176 30.79 -8.94 -1.85
C ASN A 176 31.76 -8.81 -3.05
N ILE A 177 33.01 -9.29 -2.88
CA ILE A 177 34.05 -9.23 -3.89
C ILE A 177 33.79 -10.28 -4.98
N ASP A 178 34.14 -9.94 -6.22
CA ASP A 178 34.08 -10.89 -7.33
C ASP A 178 34.92 -12.15 -7.04
N PRO A 179 34.35 -13.36 -7.13
CA PRO A 179 35.10 -14.61 -6.91
C PRO A 179 36.34 -14.74 -7.78
N ARG A 180 36.35 -14.16 -8.98
CA ARG A 180 37.54 -14.15 -9.86
C ARG A 180 38.67 -13.31 -9.28
N ALA A 181 38.34 -12.16 -8.66
CA ALA A 181 39.35 -11.34 -7.98
C ALA A 181 39.94 -12.07 -6.78
N ILE A 182 39.15 -12.83 -6.01
CA ILE A 182 39.62 -13.68 -4.91
C ILE A 182 40.58 -14.75 -5.43
N ASP A 183 40.32 -15.39 -6.58
CA ASP A 183 41.19 -16.35 -7.23
C ASP A 183 42.53 -15.73 -7.67
N HIS A 184 42.51 -14.51 -8.19
CA HIS A 184 43.73 -13.78 -8.54
C HIS A 184 44.58 -13.47 -7.30
N ILE A 185 43.97 -13.04 -6.20
CA ILE A 185 44.63 -12.79 -4.93
C ILE A 185 45.26 -14.07 -4.40
N ARG A 186 44.53 -15.20 -4.41
CA ARG A 186 45.00 -16.50 -3.97
C ARG A 186 46.23 -16.99 -4.74
N LYS A 187 46.27 -16.68 -6.06
CA LYS A 187 47.42 -17.04 -6.92
C LYS A 187 48.61 -16.07 -6.81
N GLY A 188 48.52 -15.07 -5.92
CA GLY A 188 49.57 -14.06 -5.77
C GLY A 188 49.70 -13.09 -6.92
N GLN A 189 48.67 -13.03 -7.80
CA GLN A 189 48.68 -12.12 -8.94
C GLN A 189 48.38 -10.69 -8.48
N PRO A 190 49.07 -9.67 -9.03
CA PRO A 190 48.76 -8.28 -8.69
C PRO A 190 47.39 -7.93 -9.24
N LEU A 191 46.56 -7.31 -8.41
CA LEU A 191 45.35 -6.64 -8.84
C LEU A 191 45.73 -5.26 -9.40
N ALA A 192 45.32 -4.95 -10.62
CA ALA A 192 45.66 -3.68 -11.26
C ALA A 192 45.16 -2.46 -10.46
N HIS A 193 44.01 -2.59 -9.77
CA HIS A 193 43.45 -1.59 -8.86
C HIS A 193 42.75 -2.31 -7.70
N ILE A 194 43.01 -1.88 -6.49
CA ILE A 194 42.38 -2.39 -5.26
C ILE A 194 41.19 -1.43 -4.97
N GLU A 195 40.16 -1.52 -5.79
CA GLU A 195 38.93 -0.70 -5.66
C GLU A 195 37.80 -1.57 -5.12
N GLY A 196 37.03 -1.04 -4.17
CA GLY A 196 35.79 -1.67 -3.72
C GLY A 196 34.69 -1.46 -4.71
N VAL A 197 33.97 -2.51 -5.10
CA VAL A 197 32.86 -2.41 -6.05
C VAL A 197 31.54 -2.70 -5.35
N ILE A 198 30.63 -1.71 -5.31
CA ILE A 198 29.25 -1.91 -4.86
C ILE A 198 28.51 -2.66 -5.96
N ARG A 199 27.90 -3.79 -5.62
CA ARG A 199 27.19 -4.66 -6.56
C ARG A 199 25.71 -4.79 -6.20
N SER A 200 24.87 -4.99 -7.22
CA SER A 200 23.46 -5.27 -6.98
C SER A 200 23.25 -6.67 -6.41
N PRO A 201 22.54 -6.81 -5.28
CA PRO A 201 22.21 -8.12 -4.71
C PRO A 201 21.11 -8.85 -5.47
N ILE A 202 20.29 -8.14 -6.24
CA ILE A 202 19.18 -8.67 -7.03
C ILE A 202 19.28 -8.23 -8.50
N ALA A 203 18.54 -8.89 -9.38
CA ALA A 203 18.26 -8.37 -10.71
C ALA A 203 17.05 -7.42 -10.63
N GLY A 204 17.06 -6.31 -11.37
CA GLY A 204 15.99 -5.34 -11.34
C GLY A 204 16.34 -4.06 -12.07
N THR A 205 15.65 -2.99 -11.74
CA THR A 205 15.91 -1.63 -12.24
C THR A 205 16.44 -0.75 -11.11
N VAL A 206 17.45 0.06 -11.38
CA VAL A 206 17.91 1.10 -10.45
C VAL A 206 16.85 2.18 -10.38
N VAL A 207 16.10 2.22 -9.28
CA VAL A 207 15.02 3.20 -9.11
C VAL A 207 15.47 4.49 -8.47
N GLU A 208 16.47 4.40 -7.57
CA GLU A 208 17.07 5.57 -6.93
C GLU A 208 18.59 5.43 -6.87
N LYS A 209 19.27 6.55 -7.03
CA LYS A 209 20.71 6.73 -6.82
C LYS A 209 20.88 7.80 -5.76
N LEU A 210 21.39 7.41 -4.59
CA LEU A 210 21.50 8.25 -3.39
C LEU A 210 22.91 8.79 -3.18
N ILE A 211 23.87 8.42 -4.05
CA ILE A 211 25.26 8.77 -3.96
C ILE A 211 25.75 9.56 -5.18
N THR A 212 26.79 10.35 -4.96
CA THR A 212 27.48 11.14 -6.00
C THR A 212 28.99 10.87 -5.95
N PRO A 213 29.72 11.08 -7.06
CA PRO A 213 31.18 11.00 -7.04
C PRO A 213 31.78 11.92 -5.97
N GLY A 214 32.77 11.45 -5.24
CA GLY A 214 33.41 12.16 -4.13
C GLY A 214 32.72 12.07 -2.78
N LEU A 215 31.45 11.58 -2.72
CA LEU A 215 30.76 11.36 -1.45
C LEU A 215 31.47 10.27 -0.64
N PHE A 216 31.74 10.56 0.64
CA PHE A 216 32.30 9.56 1.56
C PHE A 216 31.20 8.66 2.09
N LEU A 217 31.34 7.36 1.88
CA LEU A 217 30.41 6.34 2.35
C LEU A 217 30.86 5.74 3.68
N GLN A 218 29.90 5.33 4.50
CA GLN A 218 30.12 4.58 5.72
C GLN A 218 29.58 3.16 5.54
N ALA A 219 30.40 2.17 5.85
CA ALA A 219 30.04 0.75 5.74
C ALA A 219 28.78 0.40 6.54
N GLY A 220 27.87 -0.31 5.92
CA GLY A 220 26.65 -0.84 6.54
C GLY A 220 25.56 0.18 6.88
N THR A 221 25.81 1.50 6.70
CA THR A 221 24.86 2.55 7.09
C THR A 221 24.43 3.44 5.92
N THR A 222 25.34 3.75 4.99
CA THR A 222 25.01 4.65 3.87
C THR A 222 24.28 3.89 2.76
N PRO A 223 23.00 4.23 2.47
CA PRO A 223 22.30 3.69 1.32
C PRO A 223 22.87 4.30 0.05
N ALA A 224 23.28 3.45 -0.90
CA ALA A 224 23.89 3.88 -2.16
C ALA A 224 22.88 3.90 -3.32
N PHE A 225 22.10 2.84 -3.46
CA PHE A 225 21.11 2.67 -4.51
C PHE A 225 19.87 1.97 -3.98
N THR A 226 18.74 2.18 -4.64
CA THR A 226 17.56 1.33 -4.52
C THR A 226 17.39 0.57 -5.83
N VAL A 227 17.35 -0.75 -5.76
CA VAL A 227 17.09 -1.64 -6.91
C VAL A 227 15.80 -2.39 -6.66
N ALA A 228 14.90 -2.39 -7.64
CA ALA A 228 13.60 -3.06 -7.55
C ALA A 228 13.25 -3.78 -8.84
N ASP A 229 12.54 -4.90 -8.72
CA ASP A 229 11.81 -5.48 -9.85
C ASP A 229 10.50 -4.70 -10.01
N ILE A 230 10.44 -3.88 -11.05
CA ILE A 230 9.29 -3.03 -11.36
C ILE A 230 8.29 -3.68 -12.33
N SER A 231 8.43 -4.98 -12.63
CA SER A 231 7.51 -5.72 -13.50
C SER A 231 6.12 -5.87 -12.90
N ARG A 232 6.03 -5.82 -11.58
CA ARG A 232 4.82 -5.73 -10.77
C ARG A 232 5.00 -4.63 -9.73
N VAL A 233 3.90 -3.97 -9.42
CA VAL A 233 3.85 -2.93 -8.39
C VAL A 233 2.68 -3.16 -7.46
N TRP A 234 2.74 -2.59 -6.29
CA TRP A 234 1.62 -2.50 -5.38
C TRP A 234 0.90 -1.18 -5.57
N VAL A 235 -0.40 -1.24 -5.52
CA VAL A 235 -1.26 -0.06 -5.37
C VAL A 235 -1.93 -0.17 -4.01
N LEU A 236 -1.63 0.79 -3.14
CA LEU A 236 -2.20 0.88 -1.80
C LEU A 236 -3.48 1.71 -1.89
N ALA A 237 -4.62 1.03 -2.11
CA ALA A 237 -5.92 1.67 -2.23
C ALA A 237 -6.47 2.03 -0.85
N GLN A 238 -6.77 3.31 -0.63
CA GLN A 238 -7.33 3.83 0.63
C GLN A 238 -8.84 3.57 0.65
N VAL A 239 -9.25 2.44 1.20
CA VAL A 239 -10.64 2.03 1.30
C VAL A 239 -11.20 2.48 2.65
N PHE A 240 -12.36 3.16 2.64
CA PHE A 240 -13.01 3.59 3.88
C PHE A 240 -13.54 2.41 4.69
N ASP A 241 -13.61 2.58 6.00
CA ASP A 241 -14.07 1.58 6.96
C ASP A 241 -15.47 1.05 6.64
N SER A 242 -16.37 1.92 6.11
CA SER A 242 -17.72 1.55 5.67
C SER A 242 -17.75 0.55 4.50
N ASP A 243 -16.70 0.50 3.68
CA ASP A 243 -16.65 -0.32 2.47
C ASP A 243 -15.79 -1.57 2.61
N ILE A 244 -14.97 -1.64 3.66
CA ILE A 244 -14.00 -2.72 3.84
C ILE A 244 -14.65 -4.11 3.94
N ALA A 245 -15.83 -4.19 4.58
CA ALA A 245 -16.59 -5.43 4.70
C ALA A 245 -17.04 -6.02 3.36
N SER A 246 -17.05 -5.19 2.30
CA SER A 246 -17.45 -5.60 0.95
C SER A 246 -16.29 -6.12 0.11
N ILE A 247 -15.05 -6.08 0.61
CA ILE A 247 -13.84 -6.45 -0.13
C ILE A 247 -13.25 -7.72 0.44
N SER A 248 -12.82 -8.61 -0.43
CA SER A 248 -12.19 -9.88 -0.09
C SER A 248 -10.86 -10.06 -0.81
N LEU A 249 -9.99 -10.88 -0.23
CA LEU A 249 -8.75 -11.29 -0.89
C LEU A 249 -9.08 -11.97 -2.23
N GLY A 250 -8.35 -11.57 -3.27
CA GLY A 250 -8.53 -12.08 -4.64
C GLY A 250 -9.61 -11.35 -5.44
N ASP A 251 -10.25 -10.31 -4.90
CA ASP A 251 -11.13 -9.46 -5.69
C ASP A 251 -10.35 -8.78 -6.83
N SER A 252 -10.99 -8.65 -7.99
CA SER A 252 -10.40 -7.94 -9.11
C SER A 252 -10.47 -6.43 -8.88
N ALA A 253 -9.43 -5.74 -9.30
CA ALA A 253 -9.38 -4.29 -9.23
C ALA A 253 -8.95 -3.71 -10.58
N GLU A 254 -9.57 -2.62 -10.98
CA GLU A 254 -9.20 -1.84 -12.17
C GLU A 254 -8.51 -0.56 -11.70
N ILE A 255 -7.31 -0.34 -12.21
CA ILE A 255 -6.48 0.82 -11.91
C ILE A 255 -6.53 1.77 -13.10
N ALA A 256 -7.09 2.96 -12.90
CA ALA A 256 -7.21 3.99 -13.95
C ALA A 256 -6.08 5.02 -13.80
N LEU A 257 -5.30 5.16 -14.85
CA LEU A 257 -4.24 6.16 -15.01
C LEU A 257 -4.50 6.97 -16.29
N GLY A 258 -5.21 8.09 -16.16
CA GLY A 258 -5.70 8.84 -17.32
C GLY A 258 -6.64 7.98 -18.16
N SER A 259 -6.29 7.79 -19.45
CA SER A 259 -7.03 6.91 -20.38
C SER A 259 -6.66 5.43 -20.28
N ASN A 260 -5.56 5.10 -19.61
CA ASN A 260 -5.08 3.73 -19.48
C ASN A 260 -5.76 3.04 -18.31
N ARG A 261 -6.12 1.78 -18.50
CA ARG A 261 -6.69 0.91 -17.46
C ARG A 261 -5.84 -0.34 -17.34
N VAL A 262 -5.48 -0.69 -16.13
CA VAL A 262 -4.69 -1.89 -15.83
C VAL A 262 -5.43 -2.70 -14.78
N SER A 263 -5.52 -4.01 -15.00
CA SER A 263 -6.16 -4.90 -14.03
C SER A 263 -5.17 -5.37 -12.98
N GLY A 264 -5.65 -5.43 -11.74
CA GLY A 264 -4.92 -5.95 -10.59
C GLY A 264 -5.78 -6.88 -9.74
N THR A 265 -5.21 -7.38 -8.67
CA THR A 265 -5.88 -8.28 -7.72
C THR A 265 -5.58 -7.84 -6.30
N VAL A 266 -6.60 -7.86 -5.44
CA VAL A 266 -6.46 -7.60 -3.99
C VAL A 266 -5.67 -8.74 -3.36
N THR A 267 -4.50 -8.44 -2.81
CA THR A 267 -3.58 -9.43 -2.22
C THR A 267 -3.42 -9.31 -0.72
N SER A 268 -3.78 -8.17 -0.13
CA SER A 268 -3.73 -7.99 1.32
C SER A 268 -4.74 -6.94 1.77
N ILE A 269 -5.39 -7.22 2.89
CA ILE A 269 -6.29 -6.31 3.60
C ILE A 269 -5.77 -6.22 5.03
N PRO A 270 -5.06 -5.13 5.40
CA PRO A 270 -4.55 -4.96 6.75
C PRO A 270 -5.67 -4.87 7.79
N ALA A 271 -5.39 -5.33 9.00
CA ALA A 271 -6.33 -5.24 10.13
C ALA A 271 -6.32 -3.87 10.83
N LEU A 272 -5.43 -2.96 10.41
CA LEU A 272 -5.29 -1.64 11.02
C LEU A 272 -5.96 -0.57 10.15
N VAL A 273 -6.87 0.18 10.77
CA VAL A 273 -7.48 1.38 10.18
C VAL A 273 -6.62 2.59 10.54
N ASN A 274 -6.33 3.44 9.58
CA ASN A 274 -5.72 4.73 9.87
C ASN A 274 -6.79 5.66 10.49
N PRO A 275 -6.60 6.12 11.73
CA PRO A 275 -7.61 6.92 12.43
C PRO A 275 -7.82 8.30 11.82
N ASP A 276 -6.79 8.89 11.20
CA ASP A 276 -6.87 10.24 10.63
C ASP A 276 -7.68 10.26 9.33
N THR A 277 -7.53 9.22 8.51
CA THR A 277 -8.20 9.11 7.21
C THR A 277 -9.43 8.21 7.24
N ARG A 278 -9.65 7.45 8.32
CA ARG A 278 -10.68 6.40 8.46
C ARG A 278 -10.65 5.40 7.31
N SER A 279 -9.46 5.08 6.83
CA SER A 279 -9.27 4.17 5.70
C SER A 279 -8.29 3.05 6.03
N VAL A 280 -8.40 1.96 5.28
CA VAL A 280 -7.50 0.81 5.31
C VAL A 280 -6.73 0.80 3.99
N PRO A 281 -5.39 0.75 4.01
CA PRO A 281 -4.58 0.66 2.80
C PRO A 281 -4.63 -0.75 2.20
N VAL A 282 -5.67 -1.06 1.44
CA VAL A 282 -5.83 -2.33 0.75
C VAL A 282 -4.78 -2.48 -0.34
N ARG A 283 -4.00 -3.55 -0.30
CA ARG A 283 -2.94 -3.80 -1.28
C ARG A 283 -3.47 -4.53 -2.50
N VAL A 284 -3.35 -3.89 -3.64
CA VAL A 284 -3.65 -4.45 -4.95
C VAL A 284 -2.34 -4.69 -5.70
N THR A 285 -2.07 -5.92 -6.10
CA THR A 285 -0.91 -6.26 -6.93
C THR A 285 -1.27 -6.10 -8.39
N VAL A 286 -0.45 -5.34 -9.11
CA VAL A 286 -0.72 -4.91 -10.50
C VAL A 286 0.47 -5.26 -11.38
N PRO A 287 0.29 -5.97 -12.50
CA PRO A 287 1.31 -6.11 -13.53
C PRO A 287 1.66 -4.74 -14.12
N ASN A 288 2.95 -4.48 -14.30
CA ASN A 288 3.43 -3.20 -14.79
C ASN A 288 4.33 -3.35 -16.05
N PRO A 289 3.80 -3.91 -17.14
CA PRO A 289 4.55 -4.04 -18.37
C PRO A 289 4.94 -2.65 -18.91
N GLY A 290 6.23 -2.46 -19.17
CA GLY A 290 6.75 -1.18 -19.67
C GLY A 290 6.97 -0.11 -18.62
N GLY A 291 6.72 -0.36 -17.30
CA GLY A 291 7.03 0.58 -16.22
C GLY A 291 6.15 1.85 -16.23
N LEU A 292 4.89 1.74 -16.68
CA LEU A 292 3.94 2.85 -16.75
C LEU A 292 3.60 3.38 -15.36
N LEU A 293 3.39 2.47 -14.41
CA LEU A 293 3.13 2.82 -13.01
C LEU A 293 4.46 3.07 -12.30
N LYS A 294 4.63 4.28 -11.79
CA LYS A 294 5.82 4.69 -11.05
C LYS A 294 5.48 4.90 -9.58
N ARG A 295 6.42 4.66 -8.71
CA ARG A 295 6.29 4.90 -7.26
C ARG A 295 5.77 6.30 -6.98
N GLN A 296 4.89 6.43 -5.99
CA GLN A 296 4.24 7.66 -5.54
C GLN A 296 3.24 8.28 -6.55
N MET A 297 2.93 7.60 -7.65
CA MET A 297 1.79 8.01 -8.48
C MET A 297 0.48 7.75 -7.75
N TYR A 298 -0.44 8.71 -7.84
CA TYR A 298 -1.82 8.54 -7.39
C TYR A 298 -2.69 8.06 -8.54
N VAL A 299 -3.48 7.05 -8.28
CA VAL A 299 -4.34 6.39 -9.26
C VAL A 299 -5.74 6.17 -8.68
N ARG A 300 -6.75 6.13 -9.53
CA ARG A 300 -8.09 5.69 -9.15
C ARG A 300 -8.14 4.17 -9.21
N VAL A 301 -8.69 3.56 -8.18
CA VAL A 301 -8.85 2.11 -8.06
C VAL A 301 -10.33 1.78 -7.93
N LEU A 302 -10.83 0.91 -8.79
CA LEU A 302 -12.16 0.35 -8.75
C LEU A 302 -12.04 -1.12 -8.36
N ILE A 303 -12.43 -1.48 -7.14
CA ILE A 303 -12.40 -2.85 -6.64
C ILE A 303 -13.78 -3.48 -6.86
N HIS A 304 -13.82 -4.55 -7.61
CA HIS A 304 -15.04 -5.30 -7.90
C HIS A 304 -15.18 -6.45 -6.90
N SER A 305 -16.08 -6.29 -5.95
CA SER A 305 -16.39 -7.33 -4.97
C SER A 305 -16.93 -8.58 -5.65
N ARG A 306 -16.44 -9.75 -5.26
CA ARG A 306 -17.02 -11.03 -5.67
C ARG A 306 -18.27 -11.40 -4.86
N GLN A 307 -18.54 -10.67 -3.78
CA GLN A 307 -19.75 -10.89 -2.98
C GLN A 307 -20.98 -10.47 -3.79
N GLU A 308 -21.86 -11.44 -4.04
CA GLU A 308 -23.13 -11.22 -4.69
C GLU A 308 -24.13 -10.66 -3.69
N ASN A 309 -24.70 -9.51 -4.01
CA ASN A 309 -25.80 -8.90 -3.28
C ASN A 309 -27.08 -9.03 -4.11
N THR A 310 -28.21 -9.14 -3.45
CA THR A 310 -29.53 -9.12 -4.09
C THR A 310 -30.30 -7.92 -3.58
N GLY A 311 -30.77 -7.07 -4.49
CA GLY A 311 -31.45 -5.84 -4.13
C GLY A 311 -32.29 -5.31 -5.27
N LEU A 312 -32.94 -4.18 -5.03
CA LEU A 312 -33.74 -3.46 -6.01
C LEU A 312 -32.89 -2.39 -6.65
N LEU A 313 -32.43 -2.61 -7.87
CA LEU A 313 -31.64 -1.62 -8.59
C LEU A 313 -32.55 -0.66 -9.35
N VAL A 314 -32.30 0.65 -9.18
CA VAL A 314 -33.03 1.73 -9.86
C VAL A 314 -32.03 2.67 -10.54
N PRO A 315 -32.23 3.04 -11.81
CA PRO A 315 -31.35 3.97 -12.50
C PRO A 315 -31.21 5.32 -11.78
N VAL A 316 -30.01 5.89 -11.77
CA VAL A 316 -29.73 7.21 -11.16
C VAL A 316 -30.67 8.28 -11.68
N SER A 317 -31.06 8.23 -12.99
CA SER A 317 -31.97 9.18 -13.63
C SER A 317 -33.38 9.16 -13.06
N ALA A 318 -33.82 8.06 -12.41
CA ALA A 318 -35.12 7.94 -11.78
C ALA A 318 -35.20 8.62 -10.40
N ILE A 319 -34.06 8.93 -9.80
CA ILE A 319 -33.98 9.44 -8.43
C ILE A 319 -34.00 10.97 -8.47
N LEU A 320 -34.97 11.53 -7.82
CA LEU A 320 -35.14 12.97 -7.64
C LEU A 320 -34.94 13.35 -6.18
N ARG A 321 -34.80 14.64 -5.90
CA ARG A 321 -34.75 15.17 -4.55
C ARG A 321 -35.83 16.21 -4.35
N ASP A 322 -36.46 16.18 -3.18
CA ASP A 322 -37.44 17.20 -2.78
C ASP A 322 -36.75 18.44 -2.19
N ASP A 323 -37.55 19.37 -1.73
CA ASP A 323 -37.10 20.64 -1.15
C ASP A 323 -36.31 20.46 0.15
N GLU A 324 -36.48 19.33 0.83
CA GLU A 324 -35.73 18.94 2.02
C GLU A 324 -34.48 18.10 1.67
N ASN A 325 -34.15 17.99 0.36
CA ASN A 325 -33.06 17.20 -0.16
C ASN A 325 -33.17 15.68 0.10
N LEU A 326 -34.40 15.18 0.39
CA LEU A 326 -34.63 13.75 0.56
C LEU A 326 -34.85 13.09 -0.82
N PRO A 327 -34.25 11.89 -1.02
CA PRO A 327 -34.38 11.18 -2.28
C PRO A 327 -35.78 10.54 -2.41
N PHE A 328 -36.38 10.70 -3.59
CA PHE A 328 -37.64 10.06 -3.93
C PHE A 328 -37.68 9.63 -5.40
N VAL A 329 -38.63 8.80 -5.73
CA VAL A 329 -38.97 8.41 -7.11
C VAL A 329 -40.46 8.56 -7.35
N TYR A 330 -40.86 8.73 -8.60
CA TYR A 330 -42.30 8.64 -8.96
C TYR A 330 -42.65 7.19 -9.30
N VAL A 331 -43.64 6.64 -8.57
CA VAL A 331 -44.18 5.28 -8.77
C VAL A 331 -45.54 5.40 -9.46
N VAL A 332 -45.74 4.60 -10.50
CA VAL A 332 -47.02 4.48 -11.19
C VAL A 332 -47.97 3.71 -10.29
N GLN A 333 -49.13 4.32 -10.00
CA GLN A 333 -50.21 3.73 -9.24
C GLN A 333 -51.15 2.88 -10.14
N PRO A 334 -52.03 2.03 -9.58
CA PRO A 334 -52.97 1.21 -10.36
C PRO A 334 -53.97 2.03 -11.18
N ASP A 335 -54.27 3.25 -10.77
CA ASP A 335 -55.15 4.21 -11.48
C ASP A 335 -54.44 4.97 -12.60
N GLY A 336 -53.16 4.70 -12.84
CA GLY A 336 -52.32 5.38 -13.83
C GLY A 336 -51.72 6.71 -13.37
N SER A 337 -52.00 7.15 -12.14
CA SER A 337 -51.37 8.34 -11.56
C SER A 337 -49.94 8.08 -11.09
N PHE A 338 -49.19 9.16 -10.85
CA PHE A 338 -47.78 9.11 -10.37
C PHE A 338 -47.73 9.63 -8.93
N ALA A 339 -47.31 8.78 -8.00
CA ALA A 339 -47.14 9.12 -6.60
C ALA A 339 -45.66 9.26 -6.25
N ARG A 340 -45.33 10.23 -5.40
CA ARG A 340 -43.96 10.30 -4.80
C ARG A 340 -43.80 9.17 -3.80
N ALA A 341 -42.71 8.44 -3.92
CA ALA A 341 -42.26 7.45 -2.94
C ALA A 341 -40.86 7.84 -2.47
N HIS A 342 -40.72 8.21 -1.20
CA HIS A 342 -39.40 8.42 -0.59
C HIS A 342 -38.67 7.10 -0.53
N VAL A 343 -37.37 7.12 -0.87
CA VAL A 343 -36.57 5.94 -0.95
C VAL A 343 -35.27 6.12 -0.13
N THR A 344 -34.78 5.03 0.41
CA THR A 344 -33.45 5.01 1.02
C THR A 344 -32.45 4.57 -0.05
N LEU A 345 -31.42 5.40 -0.29
CA LEU A 345 -30.36 5.05 -1.23
C LEU A 345 -29.32 4.19 -0.52
N GLY A 346 -29.03 3.04 -1.10
CA GLY A 346 -27.95 2.17 -0.73
C GLY A 346 -26.69 2.43 -1.59
N SER A 347 -25.97 1.36 -1.92
CA SER A 347 -24.75 1.44 -2.72
C SER A 347 -25.03 1.77 -4.18
N ARG A 348 -24.18 2.61 -4.77
CA ARG A 348 -24.21 2.86 -6.21
C ARG A 348 -23.39 1.79 -6.93
N THR A 349 -23.95 1.25 -8.01
CA THR A 349 -23.29 0.27 -8.89
C THR A 349 -23.48 0.70 -10.34
N GLY A 350 -22.43 1.21 -10.95
CA GLY A 350 -22.50 1.83 -12.27
C GLY A 350 -23.51 2.98 -12.31
N ASP A 351 -24.52 2.88 -13.18
CA ASP A 351 -25.57 3.87 -13.33
C ASP A 351 -26.85 3.57 -12.53
N ASN A 352 -26.78 2.67 -11.55
CA ASN A 352 -27.91 2.30 -10.70
C ASN A 352 -27.58 2.52 -9.21
N TYR A 353 -28.65 2.77 -8.42
CA TYR A 353 -28.61 2.69 -6.96
C TYR A 353 -29.37 1.45 -6.49
N ASP A 354 -28.84 0.78 -5.48
CA ASP A 354 -29.61 -0.18 -4.68
C ASP A 354 -30.57 0.59 -3.77
N ILE A 355 -31.83 0.13 -3.70
CA ILE A 355 -32.89 0.75 -2.89
C ILE A 355 -33.30 -0.22 -1.79
N PRO A 356 -32.71 -0.14 -0.59
CA PRO A 356 -33.03 -1.04 0.52
C PRO A 356 -34.43 -0.80 1.12
N ALA A 357 -35.02 0.40 0.96
CA ALA A 357 -36.35 0.71 1.47
C ALA A 357 -37.07 1.74 0.60
N GLY A 358 -38.42 1.65 0.59
CA GLY A 358 -39.28 2.57 -0.13
C GLY A 358 -39.85 2.03 -1.44
N LEU A 359 -39.35 0.89 -1.94
CA LEU A 359 -39.87 0.25 -3.16
C LEU A 359 -40.06 -1.27 -2.96
N HIS A 360 -40.82 -1.86 -3.86
CA HIS A 360 -41.06 -3.31 -3.95
C HIS A 360 -40.77 -3.78 -5.38
N ALA A 361 -40.38 -5.04 -5.50
CA ALA A 361 -40.27 -5.67 -6.82
C ALA A 361 -41.61 -5.63 -7.55
N GLY A 362 -41.58 -5.26 -8.83
CA GLY A 362 -42.78 -5.05 -9.65
C GLY A 362 -43.25 -3.60 -9.69
N ASN A 363 -42.77 -2.69 -8.82
CA ASN A 363 -43.08 -1.27 -8.95
C ASN A 363 -42.59 -0.71 -10.30
N ARG A 364 -43.37 0.11 -10.93
CA ARG A 364 -43.01 0.84 -12.14
C ARG A 364 -42.65 2.26 -11.74
N VAL A 365 -41.38 2.63 -11.95
CA VAL A 365 -40.86 3.97 -11.60
C VAL A 365 -40.56 4.78 -12.86
N VAL A 366 -40.64 6.08 -12.76
CA VAL A 366 -40.27 6.99 -13.84
C VAL A 366 -38.78 7.07 -13.93
N MET A 367 -38.19 6.59 -15.02
CA MET A 367 -36.75 6.64 -15.30
C MET A 367 -36.33 7.98 -15.90
N ASP A 368 -37.10 8.44 -16.93
CA ASP A 368 -36.87 9.72 -17.58
C ASP A 368 -38.17 10.56 -17.55
N GLY A 369 -38.07 11.87 -17.43
CA GLY A 369 -39.20 12.79 -17.36
C GLY A 369 -39.71 13.07 -15.94
N GLY A 370 -39.01 12.60 -14.89
CA GLY A 370 -39.39 12.82 -13.50
C GLY A 370 -39.46 14.30 -13.10
N LEU A 371 -38.53 15.12 -13.57
CA LEU A 371 -38.55 16.58 -13.36
C LEU A 371 -39.76 17.26 -13.98
N PHE A 372 -40.26 16.76 -15.12
CA PHE A 372 -41.47 17.26 -15.74
C PHE A 372 -42.71 17.00 -14.85
N ILE A 373 -42.81 15.82 -14.25
CA ILE A 373 -43.88 15.49 -13.30
C ILE A 373 -43.79 16.38 -12.05
N GLN A 374 -42.59 16.60 -11.53
CA GLN A 374 -42.33 17.46 -10.37
C GLN A 374 -42.82 18.91 -10.65
N PHE A 375 -42.52 19.43 -11.84
CA PHE A 375 -42.99 20.75 -12.27
C PHE A 375 -44.53 20.82 -12.35
N MET A 376 -45.17 19.79 -12.91
CA MET A 376 -46.63 19.72 -13.00
C MET A 376 -47.31 19.63 -11.63
N GLN A 377 -46.65 19.06 -10.64
CA GLN A 377 -47.16 18.95 -9.27
C GLN A 377 -47.08 20.27 -8.49
N SER A 378 -46.13 21.16 -8.89
CA SER A 378 -45.92 22.46 -8.23
C SER A 378 -46.83 23.57 -8.73
N GLN A 379 -47.65 23.32 -9.79
CA GLN A 379 -48.64 24.23 -10.32
C GLN A 379 -50.03 23.93 -9.75
#